data_b1ed717b99e1771c2cfdfe1bbdbac413
#
_entry.id   b1ed717b99e1771c2cfdfe1bbdbac413
#
_cell.length_a   1.000
_cell.length_b   1.000
_cell.length_c   1.000
_cell.angle_alpha   90.00
_cell.angle_beta   90.00
_cell.angle_gamma   90.00
#
_symmetry.space_group_name_H-M   'P 1'
#
loop_
_entity.id
_entity.type
_entity.pdbx_description
1 polymer ?
#
loop_
_entity_poly.entity_id
_entity_poly.type
_entity_poly.pdbx_seq_one_letter_code
_entity_poly.pdbx_strand_id
1 'polypeptide(L)'
;RTIAEQMDLVVARCLSMRHEIHRAWHDVVSPLLAERGIRIVRYAALDDATRRRLTQYFEQAIFPVLTPLVVDPAHPFPFISSGSLSLALNVRNPVSGQDRFARVKVPGNRPRFVDAGESRFVLIEDLIAAHVSMLFPGMQVTETQELRVIRSAEIGSPGEEADDLLELIESALRRRRLAEAVALEVT
;
A
#
# COMPACT_ATOMS: atom_id res chain seq x y z
N ARG A 1 19.44 -29.56 7.32
CA ARG A 1 19.44 -28.14 6.96
C ARG A 1 19.16 -27.32 8.21
N THR A 2 19.93 -26.29 8.43
CA THR A 2 19.70 -25.33 9.51
C THR A 2 18.47 -24.46 9.22
N ILE A 3 17.92 -23.80 10.23
CA ILE A 3 16.80 -22.84 10.05
C ILE A 3 17.20 -21.73 9.06
N ALA A 4 18.44 -21.23 9.15
CA ALA A 4 18.96 -20.20 8.23
C ALA A 4 18.95 -20.70 6.77
N GLU A 5 19.48 -21.88 6.49
CA GLU A 5 19.45 -22.47 5.14
C GLU A 5 18.03 -22.67 4.60
N GLN A 6 17.07 -23.02 5.47
CA GLN A 6 15.66 -23.14 5.08
C GLN A 6 15.07 -21.76 4.73
N MET A 7 15.35 -20.73 5.53
CA MET A 7 14.90 -19.37 5.29
C MET A 7 15.46 -18.82 3.96
N ASP A 8 16.75 -19.04 3.68
CA ASP A 8 17.37 -18.62 2.43
C ASP A 8 16.67 -19.24 1.21
N LEU A 9 16.32 -20.53 1.29
CA LEU A 9 15.59 -21.21 0.22
C LEU A 9 14.17 -20.66 0.03
N VAL A 10 13.46 -20.37 1.12
CA VAL A 10 12.12 -19.77 1.09
C VAL A 10 12.19 -18.38 0.46
N VAL A 11 13.12 -17.54 0.90
CA VAL A 11 13.31 -16.18 0.36
C VAL A 11 13.65 -16.24 -1.13
N ALA A 12 14.58 -17.09 -1.54
CA ALA A 12 14.95 -17.27 -2.94
C ALA A 12 13.75 -17.70 -3.79
N ARG A 13 12.91 -18.61 -3.30
CA ARG A 13 11.70 -19.05 -4.00
C ARG A 13 10.66 -17.94 -4.10
N CYS A 14 10.42 -17.20 -3.02
CA CYS A 14 9.52 -16.05 -3.02
C CYS A 14 9.95 -14.98 -4.04
N LEU A 15 11.24 -14.67 -4.11
CA LEU A 15 11.78 -13.72 -5.08
C LEU A 15 11.60 -14.21 -6.52
N SER A 16 11.87 -15.50 -6.79
CA SER A 16 11.62 -16.11 -8.10
C SER A 16 10.15 -16.00 -8.51
N MET A 17 9.23 -16.35 -7.63
CA MET A 17 7.78 -16.24 -7.89
C MET A 17 7.35 -14.79 -8.16
N ARG A 18 7.89 -13.82 -7.43
CA ARG A 18 7.63 -12.39 -7.69
C ARG A 18 8.09 -11.97 -9.07
N HIS A 19 9.28 -12.37 -9.50
CA HIS A 19 9.77 -12.11 -10.85
C HIS A 19 8.91 -12.78 -11.92
N GLU A 20 8.45 -14.01 -11.69
CA GLU A 20 7.54 -14.71 -12.61
C GLU A 20 6.20 -13.97 -12.75
N ILE A 21 5.61 -13.53 -11.63
CA ILE A 21 4.36 -12.73 -11.61
C ILE A 21 4.55 -11.40 -12.35
N HIS A 22 5.66 -10.71 -12.10
CA HIS A 22 5.98 -9.44 -12.75
C HIS A 22 6.10 -9.60 -14.28
N ARG A 23 6.85 -10.61 -14.72
CA ARG A 23 6.97 -10.93 -16.15
C ARG A 23 5.63 -11.32 -16.77
N ALA A 24 4.86 -12.18 -16.10
CA ALA A 24 3.54 -12.57 -16.59
C ALA A 24 2.62 -11.35 -16.77
N TRP A 25 2.67 -10.41 -15.84
CA TRP A 25 1.92 -9.15 -15.96
C TRP A 25 2.38 -8.33 -17.17
N HIS A 26 3.68 -8.07 -17.31
CA HIS A 26 4.20 -7.19 -18.33
C HIS A 26 4.20 -7.81 -19.72
N ASP A 27 4.56 -9.10 -19.83
CA ASP A 27 4.80 -9.74 -21.11
C ASP A 27 3.53 -10.41 -21.69
N VAL A 28 2.53 -10.70 -20.82
CA VAL A 28 1.34 -11.44 -21.24
C VAL A 28 0.05 -10.69 -20.91
N VAL A 29 -0.22 -10.41 -19.64
CA VAL A 29 -1.54 -9.91 -19.21
C VAL A 29 -1.78 -8.49 -19.71
N SER A 30 -0.83 -7.58 -19.52
CA SER A 30 -0.98 -6.18 -19.94
C SER A 30 -1.12 -6.02 -21.46
N PRO A 31 -0.34 -6.70 -22.32
CA PRO A 31 -0.57 -6.71 -23.77
C PRO A 31 -1.94 -7.26 -24.17
N LEU A 32 -2.38 -8.39 -23.60
CA LEU A 32 -3.69 -8.98 -23.89
C LEU A 32 -4.86 -8.06 -23.50
N LEU A 33 -4.73 -7.31 -22.40
CA LEU A 33 -5.70 -6.29 -22.03
C LEU A 33 -5.72 -5.15 -23.05
N ALA A 34 -4.54 -4.70 -23.49
CA ALA A 34 -4.40 -3.63 -24.47
C ALA A 34 -5.00 -4.02 -25.84
N GLU A 35 -4.86 -5.27 -26.29
CA GLU A 35 -5.51 -5.80 -27.50
C GLU A 35 -7.04 -5.74 -27.42
N ARG A 36 -7.60 -5.83 -26.21
CA ARG A 36 -9.05 -5.68 -25.96
C ARG A 36 -9.47 -4.24 -25.66
N GLY A 37 -8.56 -3.27 -25.85
CA GLY A 37 -8.82 -1.85 -25.63
C GLY A 37 -8.75 -1.43 -24.15
N ILE A 38 -8.43 -2.34 -23.21
CA ILE A 38 -8.31 -2.03 -21.78
C ILE A 38 -6.87 -1.64 -21.46
N ARG A 39 -6.68 -0.48 -20.87
CA ARG A 39 -5.33 0.04 -20.53
C ARG A 39 -5.27 0.54 -19.10
N ILE A 40 -4.26 0.08 -18.35
CA ILE A 40 -3.88 0.66 -17.09
C ILE A 40 -2.78 1.68 -17.36
N VAL A 41 -3.05 2.94 -17.07
CA VAL A 41 -2.15 4.06 -17.40
C VAL A 41 -1.76 4.81 -16.13
N ARG A 42 -0.61 5.46 -16.17
CA ARG A 42 -0.18 6.37 -15.10
C ARG A 42 -0.99 7.66 -15.15
N TYR A 43 -1.30 8.24 -13.98
CA TYR A 43 -1.99 9.52 -13.89
C TYR A 43 -1.27 10.62 -14.68
N ALA A 44 0.06 10.64 -14.62
CA ALA A 44 0.88 11.61 -15.36
C ALA A 44 0.77 11.51 -16.90
N ALA A 45 0.34 10.36 -17.43
CA ALA A 45 0.16 10.13 -18.87
C ALA A 45 -1.24 10.54 -19.39
N LEU A 46 -2.12 11.00 -18.52
CA LEU A 46 -3.46 11.44 -18.90
C LEU A 46 -3.44 12.86 -19.49
N ASP A 47 -4.43 13.12 -20.35
CA ASP A 47 -4.72 14.47 -20.83
C ASP A 47 -5.30 15.37 -19.72
N ASP A 48 -5.25 16.69 -19.93
CA ASP A 48 -5.64 17.68 -18.92
C ASP A 48 -7.13 17.62 -18.55
N ALA A 49 -8.00 17.27 -19.50
CA ALA A 49 -9.44 17.17 -19.23
C ALA A 49 -9.73 15.99 -18.31
N THR A 50 -9.11 14.84 -18.60
CA THR A 50 -9.21 13.64 -17.76
C THR A 50 -8.58 13.87 -16.38
N ARG A 51 -7.42 14.53 -16.31
CA ARG A 51 -6.78 14.88 -15.03
C ARG A 51 -7.69 15.75 -14.17
N ARG A 52 -8.31 16.81 -14.72
CA ARG A 52 -9.25 17.66 -13.99
C ARG A 52 -10.44 16.88 -13.44
N ARG A 53 -11.02 15.97 -14.24
CA ARG A 53 -12.13 15.11 -13.79
C ARG A 53 -11.71 14.19 -12.65
N LEU A 54 -10.52 13.57 -12.75
CA LEU A 54 -10.01 12.70 -11.69
C LEU A 54 -9.57 13.46 -10.44
N THR A 55 -9.08 14.68 -10.57
CA THR A 55 -8.82 15.58 -9.42
C THR A 55 -10.12 15.87 -8.67
N GLN A 56 -11.19 16.20 -9.37
CA GLN A 56 -12.49 16.43 -8.74
C GLN A 56 -13.02 15.15 -8.05
N TYR A 57 -12.87 13.99 -8.68
CA TYR A 57 -13.22 12.70 -8.06
C TYR A 57 -12.37 12.43 -6.80
N PHE A 58 -11.06 12.72 -6.87
CA PHE A 58 -10.17 12.62 -5.73
C PHE A 58 -10.64 13.48 -4.56
N GLU A 59 -10.91 14.76 -4.80
CA GLU A 59 -11.36 15.71 -3.78
C GLU A 59 -12.68 15.31 -3.13
N GLN A 60 -13.64 14.82 -3.91
CA GLN A 60 -14.98 14.51 -3.44
C GLN A 60 -15.10 13.12 -2.79
N ALA A 61 -14.38 12.12 -3.31
CA ALA A 61 -14.61 10.73 -2.95
C ALA A 61 -13.44 10.05 -2.25
N ILE A 62 -12.20 10.49 -2.49
CA ILE A 62 -11.00 9.84 -1.94
C ILE A 62 -10.41 10.66 -0.81
N PHE A 63 -10.17 11.94 -1.01
CA PHE A 63 -9.55 12.84 -0.03
C PHE A 63 -10.25 12.80 1.35
N PRO A 64 -11.59 12.82 1.47
CA PRO A 64 -12.26 12.83 2.78
C PRO A 64 -12.08 11.55 3.61
N VAL A 65 -11.66 10.44 2.99
CA VAL A 65 -11.46 9.16 3.68
C VAL A 65 -9.99 8.85 3.94
N LEU A 66 -9.08 9.72 3.47
CA LEU A 66 -7.65 9.57 3.72
C LEU A 66 -7.28 10.10 5.12
N THR A 67 -6.45 9.35 5.81
CA THR A 67 -5.90 9.74 7.11
C THR A 67 -4.37 9.74 7.02
N PRO A 68 -3.77 10.89 6.73
CA PRO A 68 -2.31 11.01 6.75
C PRO A 68 -1.80 10.92 8.19
N LEU A 69 -0.71 10.19 8.39
CA LEU A 69 -0.03 10.06 9.67
C LEU A 69 1.43 10.51 9.50
N VAL A 70 1.85 11.47 10.30
CA VAL A 70 3.25 11.95 10.36
C VAL A 70 3.89 11.34 11.59
N VAL A 71 5.10 10.80 11.43
CA VAL A 71 5.90 10.27 12.54
C VAL A 71 6.77 11.38 13.10
N ASP A 72 6.64 11.63 14.38
CA ASP A 72 7.48 12.56 15.14
C ASP A 72 7.77 11.98 16.55
N PRO A 73 8.62 12.61 17.36
CA PRO A 73 8.95 12.11 18.70
C PRO A 73 7.73 11.92 19.63
N ALA A 74 6.66 12.69 19.42
CA ALA A 74 5.42 12.59 20.21
C ALA A 74 4.43 11.55 19.62
N HIS A 75 4.58 11.19 18.35
CA HIS A 75 3.74 10.25 17.65
C HIS A 75 4.58 9.10 17.11
N PRO A 76 4.65 7.95 17.82
CA PRO A 76 5.45 6.82 17.40
C PRO A 76 5.00 6.25 16.07
N PHE A 77 5.86 5.46 15.43
CA PHE A 77 5.60 4.84 14.13
C PHE A 77 4.25 4.11 14.14
N PRO A 78 3.34 4.44 13.20
CA PRO A 78 1.99 3.88 13.20
C PRO A 78 2.00 2.39 12.88
N PHE A 79 1.11 1.65 13.51
CA PHE A 79 0.90 0.27 13.19
C PHE A 79 0.41 0.10 11.73
N ILE A 80 1.09 -0.76 10.96
CA ILE A 80 0.71 -1.10 9.59
C ILE A 80 0.12 -2.51 9.58
N SER A 81 -1.14 -2.62 9.16
CA SER A 81 -1.84 -3.90 9.02
C SER A 81 -1.21 -4.75 7.91
N SER A 82 -1.12 -6.07 8.14
CA SER A 82 -0.60 -7.00 7.14
C SER A 82 -1.34 -6.90 5.81
N GLY A 83 -0.60 -6.86 4.70
CA GLY A 83 -1.13 -6.82 3.35
C GLY A 83 -1.74 -5.49 2.91
N SER A 84 -1.89 -4.50 3.81
CA SER A 84 -2.43 -3.20 3.43
C SER A 84 -1.43 -2.37 2.63
N LEU A 85 -1.89 -1.82 1.50
CA LEU A 85 -1.12 -0.88 0.70
C LEU A 85 -1.13 0.50 1.34
N SER A 86 0.02 1.16 1.36
CA SER A 86 0.19 2.52 1.86
C SER A 86 1.18 3.27 0.98
N LEU A 87 1.11 4.59 1.00
CA LEU A 87 2.19 5.44 0.51
C LEU A 87 3.08 5.83 1.70
N ALA A 88 4.36 5.56 1.58
CA ALA A 88 5.43 6.05 2.44
C ALA A 88 5.96 7.35 1.84
N LEU A 89 6.07 8.38 2.65
CA LEU A 89 6.37 9.73 2.20
C LEU A 89 7.49 10.33 3.05
N ASN A 90 8.34 11.10 2.41
CA ASN A 90 9.19 12.04 3.10
C ASN A 90 8.58 13.44 2.95
N VAL A 91 8.24 14.09 4.06
CA VAL A 91 7.66 15.43 4.09
C VAL A 91 8.62 16.39 4.79
N ARG A 92 8.95 17.48 4.12
CA ARG A 92 9.88 18.52 4.61
C ARG A 92 9.13 19.76 5.04
N ASN A 93 9.44 20.24 6.24
CA ASN A 93 9.00 21.56 6.64
C ASN A 93 9.91 22.61 5.96
N PRO A 94 9.39 23.47 5.07
CA PRO A 94 10.21 24.40 4.29
C PRO A 94 10.82 25.52 5.16
N VAL A 95 10.27 25.78 6.36
CA VAL A 95 10.77 26.80 7.29
C VAL A 95 11.90 26.27 8.14
N SER A 96 11.72 25.09 8.75
CA SER A 96 12.74 24.48 9.64
C SER A 96 13.76 23.59 8.90
N GLY A 97 13.47 23.21 7.64
CA GLY A 97 14.27 22.25 6.89
C GLY A 97 14.17 20.80 7.39
N GLN A 98 13.32 20.55 8.38
CA GLN A 98 13.21 19.23 9.01
C GLN A 98 12.43 18.27 8.13
N ASP A 99 13.01 17.10 7.87
CA ASP A 99 12.36 15.99 7.19
C ASP A 99 11.63 15.09 8.21
N ARG A 100 10.46 14.59 7.82
CA ARG A 100 9.67 13.64 8.61
C ARG A 100 9.11 12.55 7.71
N PHE A 101 9.08 11.34 8.25
CA PHE A 101 8.35 10.26 7.61
C PHE A 101 6.84 10.48 7.78
N ALA A 102 6.10 10.27 6.71
CA ALA A 102 4.65 10.26 6.75
C ALA A 102 4.11 9.02 6.02
N ARG A 103 2.91 8.63 6.38
CA ARG A 103 2.21 7.50 5.79
C ARG A 103 0.78 7.88 5.44
N VAL A 104 0.34 7.47 4.25
CA VAL A 104 -1.06 7.53 3.81
C VAL A 104 -1.51 6.12 3.45
N LYS A 105 -2.50 5.58 4.17
CA LYS A 105 -3.08 4.28 3.86
C LYS A 105 -3.97 4.39 2.62
N VAL A 106 -3.77 3.49 1.65
CA VAL A 106 -4.67 3.38 0.50
C VAL A 106 -5.99 2.74 0.97
N PRO A 107 -7.15 3.37 0.72
CA PRO A 107 -8.43 2.89 1.22
C PRO A 107 -8.86 1.60 0.50
N GLY A 108 -9.08 0.52 1.27
CA GLY A 108 -9.52 -0.78 0.73
C GLY A 108 -11.02 -0.86 0.41
N ASN A 109 -11.79 0.15 0.79
CA ASN A 109 -13.23 0.25 0.51
C ASN A 109 -13.55 1.08 -0.74
N ARG A 110 -12.54 1.38 -1.55
CA ARG A 110 -12.69 2.06 -2.85
C ARG A 110 -12.17 1.16 -3.97
N PRO A 111 -12.71 1.27 -5.18
CA PRO A 111 -12.17 0.55 -6.34
C PRO A 111 -10.69 0.90 -6.56
N ARG A 112 -9.84 -0.11 -6.71
CA ARG A 112 -8.41 0.12 -6.98
C ARG A 112 -8.17 0.65 -8.39
N PHE A 113 -9.01 0.24 -9.35
CA PHE A 113 -8.96 0.71 -10.73
C PHE A 113 -9.97 1.84 -10.89
N VAL A 114 -9.47 3.07 -11.01
CA VAL A 114 -10.28 4.28 -11.19
C VAL A 114 -10.46 4.52 -12.68
N ASP A 115 -11.71 4.62 -13.11
CA ASP A 115 -12.05 4.83 -14.52
C ASP A 115 -11.55 6.20 -15.03
N ALA A 116 -10.66 6.16 -16.00
CA ALA A 116 -10.14 7.35 -16.69
C ALA A 116 -10.85 7.64 -18.03
N GLY A 117 -11.88 6.87 -18.39
CA GLY A 117 -12.60 6.94 -19.66
C GLY A 117 -11.90 6.17 -20.77
N GLU A 118 -12.68 5.83 -21.81
CA GLU A 118 -12.18 5.09 -22.99
C GLU A 118 -11.49 3.76 -22.64
N SER A 119 -12.05 3.03 -21.66
CA SER A 119 -11.49 1.79 -21.12
C SER A 119 -10.04 1.94 -20.57
N ARG A 120 -9.67 3.15 -20.19
CA ARG A 120 -8.42 3.45 -19.47
C ARG A 120 -8.69 3.48 -17.96
N PHE A 121 -7.77 2.98 -17.19
CA PHE A 121 -7.84 2.95 -15.72
C PHE A 121 -6.55 3.48 -15.11
N VAL A 122 -6.68 4.22 -14.01
CA VAL A 122 -5.57 4.63 -13.16
C VAL A 122 -5.66 3.88 -11.83
N LEU A 123 -4.54 3.43 -11.29
CA LEU A 123 -4.52 2.86 -9.95
C LEU A 123 -4.80 3.94 -8.90
N ILE A 124 -5.62 3.62 -7.91
CA ILE A 124 -6.00 4.58 -6.86
C ILE A 124 -4.77 5.08 -6.10
N GLU A 125 -3.76 4.24 -5.89
CA GLU A 125 -2.49 4.63 -5.28
C GLU A 125 -1.72 5.67 -6.10
N ASP A 126 -1.73 5.56 -7.43
CA ASP A 126 -1.11 6.53 -8.33
C ASP A 126 -1.88 7.88 -8.33
N LEU A 127 -3.22 7.81 -8.29
CA LEU A 127 -4.07 8.99 -8.15
C LEU A 127 -3.83 9.70 -6.80
N ILE A 128 -3.71 8.95 -5.70
CA ILE A 128 -3.40 9.50 -4.37
C ILE A 128 -2.01 10.14 -4.39
N ALA A 129 -1.01 9.46 -4.94
CA ALA A 129 0.37 9.96 -5.03
C ALA A 129 0.44 11.29 -5.81
N ALA A 130 -0.33 11.41 -6.90
CA ALA A 130 -0.39 12.64 -7.69
C ALA A 130 -0.97 13.85 -6.94
N HIS A 131 -1.80 13.60 -5.91
CA HIS A 131 -2.48 14.64 -5.13
C HIS A 131 -2.02 14.69 -3.66
N VAL A 132 -0.98 13.96 -3.32
CA VAL A 132 -0.54 13.76 -1.93
C VAL A 132 -0.16 15.05 -1.22
N SER A 133 0.32 16.07 -1.94
CA SER A 133 0.64 17.38 -1.38
C SER A 133 -0.56 18.10 -0.75
N MET A 134 -1.78 17.79 -1.20
CA MET A 134 -3.01 18.35 -0.60
C MET A 134 -3.25 17.86 0.83
N LEU A 135 -2.67 16.72 1.19
CA LEU A 135 -2.78 16.13 2.54
C LEU A 135 -1.81 16.76 3.56
N PHE A 136 -0.83 17.52 3.09
CA PHE A 136 0.24 18.10 3.92
C PHE A 136 0.37 19.61 3.67
N PRO A 137 -0.65 20.42 4.02
CA PRO A 137 -0.62 21.85 3.79
C PRO A 137 0.57 22.50 4.50
N GLY A 138 1.33 23.32 3.78
CA GLY A 138 2.52 24.00 4.29
C GLY A 138 3.78 23.12 4.36
N MET A 139 3.71 21.86 3.96
CA MET A 139 4.85 20.95 3.87
C MET A 139 5.19 20.65 2.41
N GLN A 140 6.43 20.28 2.16
CA GLN A 140 6.88 19.82 0.84
C GLN A 140 7.01 18.31 0.86
N VAL A 141 6.30 17.60 0.00
CA VAL A 141 6.52 16.16 -0.22
C VAL A 141 7.71 16.00 -1.15
N THR A 142 8.78 15.39 -0.66
CA THR A 142 10.04 15.23 -1.39
C THR A 142 10.18 13.85 -2.01
N GLU A 143 9.55 12.85 -1.43
CA GLU A 143 9.62 11.48 -1.89
C GLU A 143 8.30 10.74 -1.59
N THR A 144 7.90 9.86 -2.48
CA THR A 144 6.70 9.02 -2.34
C THR A 144 6.99 7.64 -2.90
N GLN A 145 6.75 6.60 -2.09
CA GLN A 145 6.91 5.21 -2.47
C GLN A 145 5.71 4.38 -2.01
N GLU A 146 5.37 3.35 -2.75
CA GLU A 146 4.37 2.38 -2.31
C GLU A 146 5.00 1.46 -1.26
N LEU A 147 4.22 1.16 -0.22
CA LEU A 147 4.66 0.35 0.91
C LEU A 147 3.62 -0.70 1.25
N ARG A 148 4.05 -1.94 1.40
CA ARG A 148 3.24 -3.03 1.95
C ARG A 148 4.05 -3.82 2.95
N VAL A 149 3.47 -4.07 4.12
CA VAL A 149 4.05 -4.92 5.16
C VAL A 149 3.33 -6.26 5.16
N ILE A 150 4.08 -7.35 5.13
CA ILE A 150 3.56 -8.69 5.35
C ILE A 150 3.96 -9.11 6.77
N ARG A 151 2.98 -9.56 7.56
CA ARG A 151 3.20 -10.03 8.91
C ARG A 151 3.06 -11.54 9.00
N SER A 152 3.72 -12.14 9.98
CA SER A 152 3.58 -13.56 10.28
C SER A 152 2.10 -13.93 10.45
N ALA A 153 1.74 -15.09 9.93
CA ALA A 153 0.42 -15.71 10.15
C ALA A 153 0.45 -16.75 11.27
N GLU A 154 1.56 -16.87 11.98
CA GLU A 154 1.71 -17.84 13.05
C GLU A 154 0.70 -17.56 14.16
N ILE A 155 -0.25 -18.47 14.27
CA ILE A 155 -1.18 -18.52 15.39
C ILE A 155 -0.43 -19.35 16.43
N GLY A 156 0.15 -18.70 17.44
CA GLY A 156 0.72 -19.44 18.57
C GLY A 156 -0.30 -20.45 19.06
N SER A 157 0.17 -21.66 19.43
CA SER A 157 -0.69 -22.71 19.93
C SER A 157 -1.68 -22.13 20.95
N PRO A 158 -2.98 -22.43 20.84
CA PRO A 158 -3.93 -22.01 21.85
C PRO A 158 -3.44 -22.57 23.20
N GLY A 159 -3.22 -21.70 24.17
CA GLY A 159 -3.07 -22.18 25.55
C GLY A 159 -4.31 -23.01 25.89
N GLU A 160 -4.13 -24.10 26.58
CA GLU A 160 -5.16 -25.11 26.88
C GLU A 160 -6.34 -24.61 27.74
N GLU A 161 -6.50 -23.29 27.94
CA GLU A 161 -7.43 -22.71 28.92
C GLU A 161 -8.50 -21.77 28.34
N ALA A 162 -8.87 -21.90 27.07
CA ALA A 162 -9.99 -21.12 26.58
C ALA A 162 -11.29 -21.92 26.68
N ASP A 163 -12.11 -21.63 27.67
CA ASP A 163 -13.44 -22.23 27.86
C ASP A 163 -14.45 -21.77 26.78
N ASP A 164 -14.13 -20.76 25.98
CA ASP A 164 -14.99 -20.23 24.91
C ASP A 164 -14.24 -20.13 23.57
N LEU A 165 -14.75 -20.84 22.55
CA LEU A 165 -14.24 -20.82 21.18
C LEU A 165 -14.22 -19.39 20.60
N LEU A 166 -15.18 -18.55 20.97
CA LEU A 166 -15.28 -17.16 20.48
C LEU A 166 -14.12 -16.32 21.02
N GLU A 167 -13.81 -16.44 22.30
CA GLU A 167 -12.69 -15.74 22.95
C GLU A 167 -11.35 -16.20 22.39
N LEU A 168 -11.22 -17.49 22.08
CA LEU A 168 -10.04 -18.07 21.42
C LEU A 168 -9.84 -17.48 20.01
N ILE A 169 -10.90 -17.39 19.23
CA ILE A 169 -10.87 -16.78 17.88
C ILE A 169 -10.53 -15.28 17.98
N GLU A 170 -11.16 -14.54 18.87
CA GLU A 170 -10.87 -13.10 19.06
C GLU A 170 -9.42 -12.85 19.48
N SER A 171 -8.90 -13.65 20.42
CA SER A 171 -7.52 -13.54 20.87
C SER A 171 -6.51 -13.92 19.77
N ALA A 172 -6.82 -14.91 18.95
CA ALA A 172 -6.02 -15.29 17.78
C ALA A 172 -6.01 -14.19 16.72
N LEU A 173 -7.16 -13.56 16.46
CA LEU A 173 -7.26 -12.44 15.54
C LEU A 173 -6.49 -11.20 16.04
N ARG A 174 -6.53 -10.92 17.35
CA ARG A 174 -5.72 -9.83 17.95
C ARG A 174 -4.23 -10.10 17.84
N ARG A 175 -3.78 -11.32 18.16
CA ARG A 175 -2.36 -11.73 18.02
C ARG A 175 -1.88 -11.64 16.58
N ARG A 176 -2.70 -12.07 15.62
CA ARG A 176 -2.38 -11.96 14.18
C ARG A 176 -2.21 -10.51 13.74
N ARG A 177 -2.96 -9.58 14.30
CA ARG A 177 -2.81 -8.14 13.99
C ARG A 177 -1.46 -7.59 14.45
N LEU A 178 -0.92 -8.07 15.57
CA LEU A 178 0.30 -7.58 16.19
C LEU A 178 1.54 -8.45 15.86
N ALA A 179 1.38 -9.47 15.02
CA ALA A 179 2.47 -10.36 14.62
C ALA A 179 3.65 -9.60 13.99
N GLU A 180 4.85 -10.17 14.08
CA GLU A 180 6.06 -9.59 13.53
C GLU A 180 5.97 -9.36 12.02
N ALA A 181 6.62 -8.32 11.53
CA ALA A 181 6.78 -8.08 10.10
C ALA A 181 7.82 -9.05 9.54
N VAL A 182 7.41 -9.89 8.58
CA VAL A 182 8.29 -10.89 7.94
C VAL A 182 8.74 -10.45 6.55
N ALA A 183 8.04 -9.52 5.93
CA ALA A 183 8.47 -8.93 4.67
C ALA A 183 8.00 -7.47 4.53
N LEU A 184 8.82 -6.68 3.85
CA LEU A 184 8.54 -5.32 3.43
C LEU A 184 8.64 -5.26 1.90
N GLU A 185 7.57 -4.83 1.26
CA GLU A 185 7.54 -4.55 -0.18
C GLU A 185 7.53 -3.04 -0.37
N VAL A 186 8.45 -2.55 -1.20
CA VAL A 186 8.60 -1.12 -1.55
C VAL A 186 8.81 -1.04 -3.06
N THR A 187 8.28 -0.01 -3.72
CA THR A 187 8.46 0.25 -5.17
C THR A 187 9.27 1.49 -5.39
#